data_e17abda61f2f60742f84ecc258f73cc6
#
_entry.id   e17abda61f2f60742f84ecc258f73cc6
#
_cell.length_a   1.000
_cell.length_b   1.000
_cell.length_c   1.000
_cell.angle_alpha   90.00
_cell.angle_beta   90.00
_cell.angle_gamma   90.00
#
_symmetry.space_group_name_H-M   'P 1'
#
loop_
_entity.id
_entity.type
_entity.pdbx_description
1 polymer ?
#
loop_
_entity_poly.entity_id
_entity_poly.type
_entity_poly.pdbx_seq_one_letter_code
_entity_poly.pdbx_strand_id
1 'polypeptide(L)'
;MTAAVTLAALGNGPAFSASRNGAGNQTVSATTYTKVLFPTEAFDTNSNFASSTFTPTVAGYYQINAKVGFNSTGESLIQLYKNGTVHKAGNDLVGTVYGLVLSALVYANGTTDYFEVYGYPGAGTIFDGGPGVTYFEGFLARSA
;
A
#
# COMPACT_ATOMS: atom_id res chain seq x y z
N MET A 1 4.05 -19.53 -28.53
CA MET A 1 4.58 -19.51 -27.17
C MET A 1 3.80 -20.48 -26.31
N THR A 2 4.45 -21.33 -25.57
CA THR A 2 3.80 -22.40 -24.83
C THR A 2 3.28 -21.89 -23.46
N ALA A 3 2.22 -22.51 -22.93
CA ALA A 3 1.64 -22.20 -21.62
C ALA A 3 2.68 -22.25 -20.46
N ALA A 4 3.74 -23.06 -20.62
CA ALA A 4 4.83 -23.17 -19.65
C ALA A 4 5.64 -21.88 -19.49
N VAL A 5 5.85 -21.10 -20.56
CA VAL A 5 6.58 -19.82 -20.49
C VAL A 5 5.75 -18.76 -19.77
N THR A 6 4.43 -18.77 -19.97
CA THR A 6 3.52 -17.83 -19.29
C THR A 6 3.41 -18.14 -17.79
N LEU A 7 3.41 -19.41 -17.41
CA LEU A 7 3.37 -19.83 -16.00
C LEU A 7 4.68 -19.50 -15.28
N ALA A 8 5.83 -19.66 -15.95
CA ALA A 8 7.13 -19.28 -15.40
C ALA A 8 7.26 -17.75 -15.19
N ALA A 9 6.66 -16.95 -16.07
CA ALA A 9 6.65 -15.50 -15.95
C ALA A 9 5.79 -15.02 -14.75
N LEU A 10 4.67 -15.69 -14.49
CA LEU A 10 3.83 -15.41 -13.32
C LEU A 10 4.50 -15.80 -12.00
N GLY A 11 5.27 -16.92 -12.00
CA GLY A 11 5.99 -17.38 -10.80
C GLY A 11 7.19 -16.49 -10.40
N ASN A 12 7.65 -15.60 -11.28
CA ASN A 12 8.78 -14.70 -11.06
C ASN A 12 8.37 -13.21 -11.07
N GLY A 13 7.08 -12.91 -10.98
CA GLY A 13 6.59 -11.53 -10.93
C GLY A 13 6.95 -10.83 -9.61
N PRO A 14 7.01 -9.49 -9.62
CA PRO A 14 7.23 -8.72 -8.41
C PRO A 14 6.20 -9.01 -7.32
N ALA A 15 6.71 -9.18 -6.10
CA ALA A 15 5.90 -9.28 -4.89
C ALA A 15 6.65 -8.58 -3.74
N PHE A 16 5.92 -7.86 -2.91
CA PHE A 16 6.50 -7.16 -1.75
C PHE A 16 5.54 -7.19 -0.57
N SER A 17 6.10 -7.06 0.62
CA SER A 17 5.37 -6.79 1.85
C SER A 17 6.20 -5.92 2.76
N ALA A 18 5.64 -4.80 3.18
CA ALA A 18 6.27 -3.85 4.07
C ALA A 18 5.29 -3.38 5.15
N SER A 19 5.80 -2.97 6.29
CA SER A 19 5.00 -2.64 7.47
C SER A 19 5.64 -1.56 8.34
N ARG A 20 4.93 -1.19 9.40
CA ARG A 20 5.50 -0.37 10.49
C ARG A 20 5.95 -1.21 11.69
N ASN A 21 5.98 -2.52 11.61
CA ASN A 21 6.41 -3.37 12.71
C ASN A 21 7.79 -2.94 13.25
N GLY A 22 7.85 -2.68 14.56
CA GLY A 22 9.08 -2.28 15.23
C GLY A 22 9.51 -0.82 15.03
N ALA A 23 8.83 -0.05 14.18
CA ALA A 23 9.19 1.36 13.93
C ALA A 23 8.41 2.37 14.80
N GLY A 24 7.45 1.89 15.59
CA GLY A 24 6.56 2.73 16.38
C GLY A 24 5.54 3.50 15.53
N ASN A 25 4.82 4.40 16.18
CA ASN A 25 3.77 5.19 15.53
C ASN A 25 4.37 6.26 14.60
N GLN A 26 3.66 6.55 13.51
CA GLN A 26 3.95 7.72 12.68
C GLN A 26 3.10 8.89 13.18
N THR A 27 3.73 9.99 13.57
CA THR A 27 3.03 11.24 13.92
C THR A 27 2.54 11.89 12.62
N VAL A 28 1.27 12.29 12.60
CA VAL A 28 0.62 12.94 11.46
C VAL A 28 -0.25 14.09 11.93
N SER A 29 -0.67 14.95 11.01
CA SER A 29 -1.62 16.02 11.31
C SER A 29 -3.04 15.55 11.10
N ALA A 30 -3.93 15.87 12.04
CA ALA A 30 -5.36 15.65 11.86
C ALA A 30 -5.88 16.38 10.61
N THR A 31 -6.92 15.85 10.01
CA THR A 31 -7.60 16.40 8.82
C THR A 31 -6.65 16.66 7.62
N THR A 32 -5.59 15.86 7.51
CA THR A 32 -4.58 16.03 6.46
C THR A 32 -4.25 14.69 5.83
N TYR A 33 -4.36 14.58 4.49
CA TYR A 33 -3.87 13.41 3.77
C TYR A 33 -2.37 13.32 3.91
N THR A 34 -1.91 12.21 4.47
CA THR A 34 -0.48 12.01 4.76
C THR A 34 -0.06 10.65 4.21
N LYS A 35 1.08 10.63 3.49
CA LYS A 35 1.71 9.39 3.05
C LYS A 35 2.02 8.51 4.26
N VAL A 36 1.58 7.27 4.22
CA VAL A 36 1.87 6.28 5.24
C VAL A 36 3.26 5.71 5.01
N LEU A 37 4.08 5.66 6.05
CA LEU A 37 5.44 5.15 5.99
C LEU A 37 5.48 3.69 6.47
N PHE A 38 6.13 2.82 5.69
CA PHE A 38 6.32 1.40 5.95
C PHE A 38 7.83 1.08 5.98
N PRO A 39 8.53 1.41 7.08
CA PRO A 39 9.99 1.34 7.13
C PRO A 39 10.54 -0.09 7.30
N THR A 40 9.70 -1.06 7.62
CA THR A 40 10.10 -2.45 7.84
C THR A 40 9.64 -3.30 6.66
N GLU A 41 10.58 -3.71 5.83
CA GLU A 41 10.34 -4.60 4.71
C GLU A 41 10.47 -6.06 5.15
N ALA A 42 9.46 -6.87 4.85
CA ALA A 42 9.50 -8.32 5.09
C ALA A 42 10.11 -9.04 3.89
N PHE A 43 9.72 -8.65 2.69
CA PHE A 43 10.33 -9.09 1.44
C PHE A 43 10.00 -8.13 0.30
N ASP A 44 10.88 -8.10 -0.69
CA ASP A 44 10.72 -7.46 -1.99
C ASP A 44 11.49 -8.25 -3.04
N THR A 45 10.79 -9.05 -3.83
CA THR A 45 11.41 -10.06 -4.70
C THR A 45 12.16 -9.48 -5.90
N ASN A 46 11.86 -8.25 -6.28
CA ASN A 46 12.41 -7.60 -7.48
C ASN A 46 13.02 -6.23 -7.18
N SER A 47 13.23 -5.88 -5.91
CA SER A 47 13.73 -4.56 -5.49
C SER A 47 12.87 -3.41 -6.06
N ASN A 48 11.55 -3.58 -5.97
CA ASN A 48 10.57 -2.61 -6.49
C ASN A 48 9.94 -1.74 -5.39
N PHE A 49 10.27 -1.98 -4.12
CA PHE A 49 9.77 -1.23 -2.99
C PHE A 49 10.90 -0.43 -2.33
N ALA A 50 10.74 0.86 -2.23
CA ALA A 50 11.67 1.74 -1.54
C ALA A 50 10.95 2.99 -1.03
N SER A 51 11.37 3.51 0.14
CA SER A 51 10.82 4.74 0.72
C SER A 51 9.30 4.75 0.80
N SER A 52 8.71 3.60 1.13
CA SER A 52 7.25 3.41 1.22
C SER A 52 6.51 3.66 -0.11
N THR A 53 7.18 3.38 -1.22
CA THR A 53 6.68 3.50 -2.59
C THR A 53 6.94 2.19 -3.33
N PHE A 54 5.93 1.66 -3.99
CA PHE A 54 6.05 0.49 -4.86
C PHE A 54 6.11 0.92 -6.32
N THR A 55 7.23 0.63 -6.98
CA THR A 55 7.51 1.01 -8.38
C THR A 55 7.81 -0.27 -9.18
N PRO A 56 6.78 -0.97 -9.68
CA PRO A 56 6.97 -2.26 -10.35
C PRO A 56 7.71 -2.11 -11.68
N THR A 57 8.65 -3.03 -11.93
CA THR A 57 9.47 -3.07 -13.16
C THR A 57 8.93 -4.01 -14.24
N VAL A 58 7.79 -4.66 -13.98
CA VAL A 58 7.09 -5.52 -14.94
C VAL A 58 5.71 -4.93 -15.24
N ALA A 59 5.40 -4.75 -16.52
CA ALA A 59 4.07 -4.29 -16.92
C ALA A 59 3.01 -5.35 -16.60
N GLY A 60 1.90 -4.95 -16.00
CA GLY A 60 0.84 -5.89 -15.67
C GLY A 60 -0.16 -5.39 -14.65
N TYR A 61 -0.97 -6.32 -14.20
CA TYR A 61 -2.03 -6.09 -13.23
C TYR A 61 -1.57 -6.59 -11.86
N TYR A 62 -1.61 -5.71 -10.88
CA TYR A 62 -1.14 -5.96 -9.52
C TYR A 62 -2.30 -5.98 -8.55
N GLN A 63 -2.35 -7.03 -7.71
CA GLN A 63 -3.19 -7.00 -6.52
C GLN A 63 -2.43 -6.24 -5.43
N ILE A 64 -3.05 -5.20 -4.93
CA ILE A 64 -2.54 -4.34 -3.86
C ILE A 64 -3.44 -4.47 -2.65
N ASN A 65 -2.85 -4.67 -1.48
CA ASN A 65 -3.54 -4.68 -0.20
C ASN A 65 -2.80 -3.74 0.76
N ALA A 66 -3.56 -2.99 1.54
CA ALA A 66 -3.02 -2.16 2.60
C ALA A 66 -3.95 -2.08 3.79
N LYS A 67 -3.38 -1.91 4.96
CA LYS A 67 -4.08 -1.55 6.19
C LYS A 67 -3.31 -0.45 6.88
N VAL A 68 -4.02 0.52 7.39
CA VAL A 68 -3.46 1.58 8.23
C VAL A 68 -4.19 1.58 9.56
N GLY A 69 -3.45 1.41 10.64
CA GLY A 69 -3.97 1.60 12.00
C GLY A 69 -4.15 3.07 12.28
N PHE A 70 -5.28 3.43 12.85
CA PHE A 70 -5.60 4.78 13.27
C PHE A 70 -5.88 4.81 14.78
N ASN A 71 -5.64 5.97 15.37
CA ASN A 71 -6.24 6.35 16.64
C ASN A 71 -6.98 7.66 16.38
N SER A 72 -8.17 7.55 15.80
CA SER A 72 -8.89 8.70 15.26
C SER A 72 -10.35 8.67 15.64
N THR A 73 -10.94 9.86 15.74
CA THR A 73 -12.38 10.08 15.76
C THR A 73 -12.77 11.02 14.60
N GLY A 74 -14.04 10.97 14.19
CA GLY A 74 -14.49 11.70 13.00
C GLY A 74 -14.24 10.92 11.70
N GLU A 75 -14.31 11.62 10.57
CA GLU A 75 -14.11 11.02 9.24
C GLU A 75 -12.65 10.60 9.06
N SER A 76 -12.42 9.34 8.70
CA SER A 76 -11.08 8.82 8.43
C SER A 76 -11.09 7.94 7.19
N LEU A 77 -10.07 8.09 6.34
CA LEU A 77 -10.01 7.45 5.03
C LEU A 77 -8.63 6.83 4.78
N ILE A 78 -8.61 5.79 3.93
CA ILE A 78 -7.40 5.23 3.32
C ILE A 78 -7.51 5.30 1.80
N GLN A 79 -6.43 5.69 1.12
CA GLN A 79 -6.39 5.81 -0.34
C GLN A 79 -5.10 5.26 -0.91
N LEU A 80 -5.20 4.66 -2.10
CA LEU A 80 -4.07 4.32 -2.95
C LEU A 80 -3.85 5.45 -3.95
N TYR A 81 -2.64 5.99 -3.96
CA TYR A 81 -2.19 6.95 -4.95
C TYR A 81 -1.40 6.23 -6.04
N LYS A 82 -1.61 6.65 -7.27
CA LYS A 82 -0.80 6.28 -8.43
C LYS A 82 -0.21 7.55 -9.03
N ASN A 83 1.10 7.59 -9.18
CA ASN A 83 1.81 8.73 -9.77
C ASN A 83 1.47 10.07 -9.08
N GLY A 84 1.36 10.05 -7.75
CA GLY A 84 1.09 11.24 -6.95
C GLY A 84 -0.37 11.71 -6.91
N THR A 85 -1.30 10.97 -7.50
CA THR A 85 -2.73 11.31 -7.49
C THR A 85 -3.58 10.16 -6.96
N VAL A 86 -4.73 10.48 -6.38
CA VAL A 86 -5.69 9.47 -5.90
C VAL A 86 -6.10 8.55 -7.04
N HIS A 87 -5.95 7.26 -6.86
CA HIS A 87 -6.29 6.24 -7.85
C HIS A 87 -7.41 5.30 -7.38
N LYS A 88 -7.37 4.86 -6.12
CA LYS A 88 -8.40 4.03 -5.49
C LYS A 88 -8.65 4.49 -4.06
N ALA A 89 -9.90 4.50 -3.66
CA ALA A 89 -10.29 4.68 -2.26
C ALA A 89 -10.50 3.31 -1.59
N GLY A 90 -10.07 3.20 -0.35
CA GLY A 90 -10.42 2.10 0.53
C GLY A 90 -11.59 2.47 1.43
N ASN A 91 -11.55 2.02 2.69
CA ASN A 91 -12.58 2.40 3.65
C ASN A 91 -12.59 3.90 3.92
N ASP A 92 -13.80 4.40 4.11
CA ASP A 92 -14.14 5.73 4.59
C ASP A 92 -15.12 5.55 5.73
N LEU A 93 -14.74 5.91 6.95
CA LEU A 93 -15.54 5.71 8.15
C LEU A 93 -15.61 6.99 8.99
N VAL A 94 -16.77 7.20 9.59
CA VAL A 94 -17.01 8.29 10.54
C VAL A 94 -17.24 7.70 11.93
N GLY A 95 -16.55 8.24 12.94
CA GLY A 95 -16.65 7.78 14.33
C GLY A 95 -15.29 7.39 14.89
N THR A 96 -15.26 6.47 15.86
CA THR A 96 -13.99 5.96 16.41
C THR A 96 -13.40 4.94 15.46
N VAL A 97 -12.22 5.24 14.91
CA VAL A 97 -11.56 4.43 13.89
C VAL A 97 -10.22 3.91 14.42
N TYR A 98 -10.07 2.59 14.42
CA TYR A 98 -8.84 1.89 14.83
C TYR A 98 -8.04 1.33 13.65
N GLY A 99 -8.66 1.15 12.49
CA GLY A 99 -7.96 0.68 11.30
C GLY A 99 -8.85 0.68 10.07
N LEU A 100 -8.24 1.02 8.94
CA LEU A 100 -8.88 1.04 7.64
C LEU A 100 -8.11 0.16 6.67
N VAL A 101 -8.82 -0.48 5.75
CA VAL A 101 -8.25 -1.40 4.77
C VAL A 101 -8.53 -0.93 3.34
N LEU A 102 -7.62 -1.31 2.46
CA LEU A 102 -7.72 -1.11 1.02
C LEU A 102 -7.30 -2.39 0.30
N SER A 103 -8.08 -2.79 -0.68
CA SER A 103 -7.75 -3.87 -1.59
C SER A 103 -8.13 -3.44 -3.01
N ALA A 104 -7.20 -3.51 -3.95
CA ALA A 104 -7.42 -3.05 -5.31
C ALA A 104 -6.59 -3.82 -6.33
N LEU A 105 -7.19 -4.09 -7.50
CA LEU A 105 -6.49 -4.52 -8.69
C LEU A 105 -6.15 -3.29 -9.53
N VAL A 106 -4.86 -3.10 -9.86
CA VAL A 106 -4.36 -1.93 -10.56
C VAL A 106 -3.42 -2.32 -11.69
N TYR A 107 -3.39 -1.52 -12.76
CA TYR A 107 -2.43 -1.67 -13.84
C TYR A 107 -1.19 -0.79 -13.59
N ALA A 108 0.00 -1.35 -13.87
CA ALA A 108 1.26 -0.63 -13.91
C ALA A 108 1.99 -0.86 -15.25
N ASN A 109 2.61 0.18 -15.78
CA ASN A 109 3.31 0.14 -17.06
C ASN A 109 4.70 -0.52 -16.99
N GLY A 110 5.19 -0.85 -15.80
CA GLY A 110 6.49 -1.49 -15.59
C GLY A 110 7.71 -0.58 -15.78
N THR A 111 7.52 0.72 -15.87
CA THR A 111 8.62 1.70 -16.10
C THR A 111 8.54 2.92 -15.21
N THR A 112 7.43 3.64 -15.19
CA THR A 112 7.26 4.92 -14.50
C THR A 112 6.14 4.94 -13.48
N ASP A 113 5.20 4.00 -13.56
CA ASP A 113 4.09 3.93 -12.61
C ASP A 113 4.57 3.54 -11.22
N TYR A 114 4.10 4.26 -10.21
CA TYR A 114 4.35 3.94 -8.81
C TYR A 114 3.09 4.11 -7.96
N PHE A 115 3.08 3.42 -6.84
CA PHE A 115 1.95 3.38 -5.91
C PHE A 115 2.38 3.72 -4.49
N GLU A 116 1.54 4.48 -3.80
CA GLU A 116 1.72 4.91 -2.42
C GLU A 116 0.41 4.83 -1.66
N VAL A 117 0.46 4.59 -0.38
CA VAL A 117 -0.72 4.60 0.50
C VAL A 117 -0.78 5.90 1.27
N TYR A 118 -1.93 6.52 1.27
CA TYR A 118 -2.23 7.72 2.05
C TYR A 118 -3.35 7.46 3.05
N GLY A 119 -3.23 8.04 4.22
CA GLY A 119 -4.26 8.05 5.25
C GLY A 119 -4.71 9.48 5.55
N TYR A 120 -5.98 9.62 5.93
CA TYR A 120 -6.56 10.86 6.43
C TYR A 120 -7.18 10.58 7.80
N PRO A 121 -6.57 11.03 8.89
CA PRO A 121 -7.15 10.89 10.22
C PRO A 121 -8.04 12.10 10.54
N GLY A 122 -9.31 11.88 10.83
CA GLY A 122 -10.26 12.96 11.13
C GLY A 122 -9.84 13.83 12.31
N ALA A 123 -9.62 13.22 13.47
CA ALA A 123 -9.13 13.90 14.67
C ALA A 123 -7.88 13.24 15.28
N GLY A 124 -7.41 12.14 14.68
CA GLY A 124 -6.22 11.42 15.14
C GLY A 124 -4.92 12.09 14.69
N THR A 125 -3.85 11.81 15.41
CA THR A 125 -2.53 12.37 15.13
C THR A 125 -1.45 11.33 14.95
N ILE A 126 -1.84 10.06 14.85
CA ILE A 126 -0.90 8.95 14.63
C ILE A 126 -1.46 7.94 13.63
N PHE A 127 -0.53 7.31 12.85
CA PHE A 127 -0.74 5.99 12.27
C PHE A 127 -0.01 4.96 13.12
N ASP A 128 -0.74 3.91 13.51
CA ASP A 128 -0.31 2.94 14.52
C ASP A 128 0.81 2.03 13.98
N GLY A 129 1.88 1.91 14.73
CA GLY A 129 3.02 1.05 14.45
C GLY A 129 3.02 -0.29 15.18
N GLY A 130 1.90 -0.68 15.78
CA GLY A 130 1.76 -1.98 16.43
C GLY A 130 1.94 -3.16 15.48
N PRO A 131 2.29 -4.35 15.98
CA PRO A 131 2.51 -5.55 15.15
C PRO A 131 1.29 -5.90 14.30
N GLY A 132 1.47 -6.02 12.96
CA GLY A 132 0.42 -6.41 12.03
C GLY A 132 -0.70 -5.37 11.82
N VAL A 133 -0.55 -4.16 12.33
CA VAL A 133 -1.61 -3.14 12.30
C VAL A 133 -1.53 -2.27 11.06
N THR A 134 -0.32 -1.88 10.65
CA THR A 134 -0.11 -1.01 9.47
C THR A 134 0.86 -1.70 8.51
N TYR A 135 0.35 -2.05 7.32
CA TYR A 135 1.11 -2.77 6.30
C TYR A 135 0.67 -2.37 4.88
N PHE A 136 1.57 -2.60 3.93
CA PHE A 136 1.38 -2.40 2.50
C PHE A 136 2.07 -3.54 1.75
N GLU A 137 1.31 -4.23 0.92
CA GLU A 137 1.78 -5.42 0.21
C GLU A 137 1.12 -5.54 -1.15
N GLY A 138 1.75 -6.29 -2.04
CA GLY A 138 1.19 -6.54 -3.35
C GLY A 138 2.00 -7.55 -4.15
N PHE A 139 1.40 -8.01 -5.23
CA PHE A 139 2.04 -8.94 -6.16
C PHE A 139 1.48 -8.82 -7.56
N LEU A 140 2.26 -9.25 -8.56
CA LEU A 140 1.82 -9.35 -9.94
C LEU A 140 0.78 -10.47 -10.06
N ALA A 141 -0.47 -10.10 -10.30
CA ALA A 141 -1.56 -11.03 -10.52
C ALA A 141 -1.59 -11.54 -11.97
N ARG A 142 -1.20 -10.69 -12.93
CA ARG A 142 -1.15 -11.02 -14.35
C ARG A 142 -0.22 -10.05 -15.10
N SER A 143 0.69 -10.57 -15.90
CA SER A 143 1.45 -9.76 -16.85
C SER A 143 0.55 -9.17 -17.95
N ALA A 144 0.92 -8.00 -18.48
CA ALA A 144 0.22 -7.36 -19.60
C ALA A 144 0.52 -8.07 -20.92
#